data_2a160c9b5c15a1ae7ed88cd6c33c6b0c
#
_entry.id   2a160c9b5c15a1ae7ed88cd6c33c6b0c
#
_cell.length_a   1.000
_cell.length_b   1.000
_cell.length_c   1.000
_cell.angle_alpha   90.00
_cell.angle_beta   90.00
_cell.angle_gamma   90.00
#
_symmetry.space_group_name_H-M   'P 1'
#
loop_
_entity.id
_entity.type
_entity.pdbx_description
1 polymer ?
#
loop_
_entity_poly.entity_id
_entity_poly.type
_entity_poly.pdbx_seq_one_letter_code
_entity_poly.pdbx_strand_id
1 'polypeptide(L)'
;MNATPLVMLHGWALNLRVFDELVEELEAPASQPRFDIARFDLPGHGRAPEPSDIYGDQEDGAWDIGKVADFILKEMPDRCVLLGWSLGAKISMEIAARAPERIQGLILISATPKFARSDDWPHGANPAALDALGRHLRDDYRRTVNDFLSLQVRGSMQAEETLTNLRNALLAQGECQPATLLRSLRLLHQIDQRPRLPLIQAPTLVIAGQYDRVVHPGATQAMAAMIPNARYQELPRCGHAPFISHVHEVVELIQEFAAELAW
;
A
#
# COMPACT_ATOMS: atom_id res chain seq x y z
N MET A 1 9.47 23.03 -16.46
CA MET A 1 9.13 22.71 -15.05
C MET A 1 9.87 21.45 -14.71
N ASN A 2 10.48 21.35 -13.53
CA ASN A 2 11.13 20.11 -13.09
C ASN A 2 10.05 19.04 -12.86
N ALA A 3 10.39 17.78 -13.13
CA ALA A 3 9.49 16.67 -12.84
C ALA A 3 9.25 16.54 -11.34
N THR A 4 8.03 16.14 -10.96
CA THR A 4 7.62 15.94 -9.56
C THR A 4 8.15 14.61 -9.05
N PRO A 5 8.93 14.56 -7.96
CA PRO A 5 9.31 13.29 -7.36
C PRO A 5 8.08 12.52 -6.85
N LEU A 6 7.89 11.29 -7.35
CA LEU A 6 6.82 10.37 -6.94
C LEU A 6 7.45 9.07 -6.44
N VAL A 7 7.24 8.77 -5.18
CA VAL A 7 7.71 7.53 -4.54
C VAL A 7 6.55 6.55 -4.39
N MET A 8 6.74 5.27 -4.75
CA MET A 8 5.71 4.25 -4.67
C MET A 8 6.13 3.08 -3.79
N LEU A 9 5.26 2.68 -2.84
CA LEU A 9 5.43 1.57 -1.90
C LEU A 9 4.35 0.50 -2.12
N HIS A 10 4.79 -0.73 -2.43
CA HIS A 10 3.91 -1.85 -2.76
C HIS A 10 3.24 -2.51 -1.55
N GLY A 11 2.30 -3.42 -1.82
CA GLY A 11 1.56 -4.19 -0.82
C GLY A 11 2.29 -5.47 -0.35
N TRP A 12 1.69 -6.13 0.65
CA TRP A 12 2.16 -7.38 1.23
C TRP A 12 2.33 -8.50 0.19
N ALA A 13 3.39 -9.28 0.32
CA ALA A 13 3.79 -10.40 -0.53
C ALA A 13 4.26 -10.05 -1.96
N LEU A 14 4.19 -8.79 -2.38
CA LEU A 14 4.59 -8.37 -3.73
C LEU A 14 5.93 -7.61 -3.71
N ASN A 15 6.25 -6.95 -4.80
CA ASN A 15 7.45 -6.15 -4.99
C ASN A 15 7.14 -4.94 -5.88
N LEU A 16 8.13 -4.07 -6.12
CA LEU A 16 7.99 -2.82 -6.87
C LEU A 16 7.48 -3.01 -8.32
N ARG A 17 7.63 -4.22 -8.90
CA ARG A 17 7.18 -4.52 -10.27
C ARG A 17 5.65 -4.51 -10.42
N VAL A 18 4.91 -4.55 -9.32
CA VAL A 18 3.45 -4.44 -9.35
C VAL A 18 2.96 -3.12 -9.94
N PHE A 19 3.81 -2.09 -9.95
CA PHE A 19 3.51 -0.77 -10.50
C PHE A 19 3.95 -0.56 -11.94
N ASP A 20 4.46 -1.58 -12.65
CA ASP A 20 5.02 -1.42 -13.99
C ASP A 20 4.04 -0.75 -14.97
N GLU A 21 2.81 -1.24 -15.03
CA GLU A 21 1.77 -0.71 -15.91
C GLU A 21 1.37 0.73 -15.51
N LEU A 22 1.22 1.00 -14.21
CA LEU A 22 0.94 2.35 -13.72
C LEU A 22 2.05 3.33 -14.09
N VAL A 23 3.31 2.91 -14.00
CA VAL A 23 4.47 3.74 -14.37
C VAL A 23 4.49 4.01 -15.87
N GLU A 24 4.26 2.99 -16.70
CA GLU A 24 4.19 3.13 -18.16
C GLU A 24 3.14 4.19 -18.56
N GLU A 25 1.97 4.15 -17.96
CA GLU A 25 0.89 5.12 -18.22
C GLU A 25 1.20 6.53 -17.69
N LEU A 26 1.81 6.65 -16.51
CA LEU A 26 2.23 7.95 -15.96
C LEU A 26 3.38 8.58 -16.75
N GLU A 27 4.25 7.78 -17.39
CA GLU A 27 5.37 8.25 -18.23
C GLU A 27 4.96 8.46 -19.71
N ALA A 28 3.74 8.09 -20.09
CA ALA A 28 3.25 8.26 -21.45
C ALA A 28 3.40 9.73 -21.92
N PRO A 29 3.71 9.99 -23.22
CA PRO A 29 4.00 11.36 -23.71
C PRO A 29 2.88 12.38 -23.45
N ALA A 30 1.65 11.95 -23.40
CA ALA A 30 0.48 12.79 -23.12
C ALA A 30 0.28 13.09 -21.64
N SER A 31 0.91 12.33 -20.72
CA SER A 31 0.70 12.46 -19.28
C SER A 31 1.30 13.74 -18.71
N GLN A 32 0.51 14.48 -17.92
CA GLN A 32 0.93 15.72 -17.23
C GLN A 32 0.25 15.77 -15.84
N PRO A 33 0.90 16.24 -14.78
CA PRO A 33 2.32 16.68 -14.76
C PRO A 33 3.30 15.52 -14.94
N ARG A 34 4.56 15.84 -15.28
CA ARG A 34 5.64 14.85 -15.36
C ARG A 34 6.12 14.47 -13.97
N PHE A 35 6.35 13.16 -13.78
CA PHE A 35 6.89 12.61 -12.55
C PHE A 35 8.33 12.12 -12.74
N ASP A 36 9.12 12.25 -11.67
CA ASP A 36 10.37 11.53 -11.47
C ASP A 36 10.05 10.36 -10.53
N ILE A 37 9.86 9.16 -11.10
CA ILE A 37 9.26 8.03 -10.40
C ILE A 37 10.32 7.15 -9.78
N ALA A 38 10.28 7.01 -8.45
CA ALA A 38 11.04 6.02 -7.68
C ALA A 38 10.10 4.98 -7.06
N ARG A 39 10.44 3.71 -7.21
CA ARG A 39 9.72 2.57 -6.62
C ARG A 39 10.62 1.82 -5.68
N PHE A 40 10.16 1.54 -4.48
CA PHE A 40 10.96 0.82 -3.47
C PHE A 40 10.34 -0.52 -3.13
N ASP A 41 11.18 -1.55 -3.08
CA ASP A 41 10.84 -2.80 -2.44
C ASP A 41 10.83 -2.60 -0.92
N LEU A 42 9.79 -3.09 -0.25
CA LEU A 42 9.74 -3.11 1.20
C LEU A 42 10.80 -4.06 1.77
N PRO A 43 11.26 -3.88 3.02
CA PRO A 43 12.26 -4.75 3.60
C PRO A 43 11.96 -6.24 3.40
N GLY A 44 12.93 -7.01 2.92
CA GLY A 44 12.80 -8.44 2.65
C GLY A 44 11.87 -8.84 1.51
N HIS A 45 11.31 -7.88 0.78
CA HIS A 45 10.55 -8.12 -0.45
C HIS A 45 11.41 -7.79 -1.67
N GLY A 46 11.11 -8.43 -2.80
CA GLY A 46 11.83 -8.21 -4.04
C GLY A 46 13.34 -8.36 -3.87
N ARG A 47 14.08 -7.28 -4.08
CA ARG A 47 15.54 -7.22 -3.92
C ARG A 47 16.00 -6.45 -2.68
N ALA A 48 15.08 -5.88 -1.90
CA ALA A 48 15.44 -5.16 -0.70
C ALA A 48 15.95 -6.12 0.40
N PRO A 49 17.04 -5.78 1.12
CA PRO A 49 17.44 -6.54 2.30
C PRO A 49 16.37 -6.44 3.39
N GLU A 50 16.36 -7.42 4.30
CA GLU A 50 15.59 -7.34 5.55
C GLU A 50 16.56 -7.07 6.70
N PRO A 51 16.78 -5.80 7.09
CA PRO A 51 17.70 -5.48 8.17
C PRO A 51 17.20 -6.01 9.52
N SER A 52 18.12 -6.50 10.36
CA SER A 52 17.74 -7.05 11.67
C SER A 52 17.22 -6.00 12.67
N ASP A 53 17.46 -4.74 12.41
CA ASP A 53 17.06 -3.61 13.25
C ASP A 53 15.63 -3.11 13.00
N ILE A 54 14.91 -3.65 11.97
CA ILE A 54 13.51 -3.29 11.72
C ILE A 54 12.50 -4.00 12.62
N TYR A 55 12.95 -4.98 13.40
CA TYR A 55 12.07 -5.71 14.32
C TYR A 55 11.75 -4.86 15.56
N GLY A 56 10.49 -5.01 16.04
CA GLY A 56 10.09 -4.50 17.33
C GLY A 56 10.70 -5.32 18.47
N ASP A 57 10.58 -4.80 19.70
CA ASP A 57 11.03 -5.48 20.93
C ASP A 57 10.08 -6.63 21.34
N GLN A 58 9.08 -6.94 20.53
CA GLN A 58 8.13 -8.02 20.76
C GLN A 58 8.81 -9.38 20.54
N GLU A 59 8.57 -10.35 21.41
CA GLU A 59 9.10 -11.72 21.31
C GLU A 59 8.73 -12.42 20.01
N ASP A 60 7.62 -12.00 19.37
CA ASP A 60 7.13 -12.58 18.13
C ASP A 60 7.88 -12.11 16.88
N GLY A 61 8.81 -11.14 17.01
CA GLY A 61 9.64 -10.60 15.94
C GLY A 61 8.84 -9.87 14.84
N ALA A 62 7.69 -9.26 15.19
CA ALA A 62 6.95 -8.40 14.27
C ALA A 62 7.82 -7.21 13.83
N TRP A 63 7.55 -6.67 12.64
CA TRP A 63 8.16 -5.41 12.23
C TRP A 63 7.69 -4.26 13.13
N ASP A 64 8.61 -3.36 13.42
CA ASP A 64 8.30 -2.04 13.97
C ASP A 64 8.02 -1.07 12.82
N ILE A 65 6.82 -0.51 12.76
CA ILE A 65 6.41 0.38 11.66
C ILE A 65 7.30 1.63 11.57
N GLY A 66 7.75 2.16 12.72
CA GLY A 66 8.62 3.33 12.76
C GLY A 66 10.01 3.03 12.19
N LYS A 67 10.58 1.87 12.53
CA LYS A 67 11.86 1.42 11.99
C LYS A 67 11.80 1.11 10.50
N VAL A 68 10.67 0.54 10.04
CA VAL A 68 10.42 0.35 8.60
C VAL A 68 10.29 1.69 7.88
N ALA A 69 9.58 2.66 8.47
CA ALA A 69 9.49 4.01 7.92
C ALA A 69 10.88 4.68 7.83
N ASP A 70 11.72 4.54 8.86
CA ASP A 70 13.08 5.08 8.86
C ASP A 70 13.97 4.41 7.80
N PHE A 71 13.79 3.11 7.55
CA PHE A 71 14.49 2.40 6.47
C PHE A 71 14.14 3.01 5.09
N ILE A 72 12.85 3.23 4.81
CA ILE A 72 12.39 3.81 3.54
C ILE A 72 12.82 5.28 3.43
N LEU A 73 12.71 6.08 4.49
CA LEU A 73 13.06 7.49 4.50
C LEU A 73 14.52 7.77 4.13
N LYS A 74 15.44 6.83 4.36
CA LYS A 74 16.87 6.98 4.00
C LYS A 74 17.09 7.06 2.49
N GLU A 75 16.24 6.39 1.72
CA GLU A 75 16.38 6.30 0.26
C GLU A 75 15.46 7.31 -0.48
N MET A 76 14.50 7.91 0.23
CA MET A 76 13.54 8.84 -0.36
C MET A 76 14.17 10.19 -0.70
N PRO A 77 13.72 10.88 -1.77
CA PRO A 77 14.03 12.28 -2.02
C PRO A 77 13.65 13.16 -0.84
N ASP A 78 14.28 14.33 -0.71
CA ASP A 78 14.00 15.28 0.39
C ASP A 78 12.54 15.72 0.45
N ARG A 79 11.88 15.83 -0.71
CA ARG A 79 10.44 16.12 -0.82
C ARG A 79 9.85 15.35 -1.99
N CYS A 80 8.69 14.72 -1.79
CA CYS A 80 8.03 13.95 -2.83
C CYS A 80 6.50 13.86 -2.62
N VAL A 81 5.80 13.43 -3.66
CA VAL A 81 4.50 12.76 -3.52
C VAL A 81 4.77 11.31 -3.13
N LEU A 82 4.10 10.83 -2.10
CA LEU A 82 4.25 9.46 -1.62
C LEU A 82 2.99 8.65 -1.90
N LEU A 83 3.11 7.61 -2.72
CA LEU A 83 2.04 6.67 -3.02
C LEU A 83 2.28 5.36 -2.27
N GLY A 84 1.31 4.94 -1.49
CA GLY A 84 1.33 3.64 -0.84
C GLY A 84 0.11 2.80 -1.16
N TRP A 85 0.32 1.52 -1.42
CA TRP A 85 -0.74 0.55 -1.61
C TRP A 85 -0.74 -0.49 -0.48
N SER A 86 -1.91 -0.71 0.16
CA SER A 86 -2.10 -1.76 1.17
C SER A 86 -1.09 -1.65 2.33
N LEU A 87 -0.15 -2.60 2.50
CA LEU A 87 0.94 -2.51 3.47
C LEU A 87 1.82 -1.28 3.23
N GLY A 88 2.14 -0.97 1.97
CA GLY A 88 2.87 0.25 1.61
C GLY A 88 2.14 1.51 2.05
N ALA A 89 0.81 1.53 1.99
CA ALA A 89 0.01 2.65 2.48
C ALA A 89 0.11 2.83 4.01
N LYS A 90 0.20 1.73 4.78
CA LYS A 90 0.45 1.82 6.22
C LYS A 90 1.81 2.47 6.54
N ILE A 91 2.84 2.07 5.79
CA ILE A 91 4.17 2.66 5.92
C ILE A 91 4.14 4.13 5.50
N SER A 92 3.43 4.46 4.41
CA SER A 92 3.26 5.84 3.94
C SER A 92 2.53 6.74 4.94
N MET A 93 1.50 6.24 5.63
CA MET A 93 0.83 6.97 6.71
C MET A 93 1.78 7.25 7.88
N GLU A 94 2.62 6.29 8.26
CA GLU A 94 3.61 6.49 9.32
C GLU A 94 4.66 7.53 8.92
N ILE A 95 5.19 7.46 7.69
CA ILE A 95 6.13 8.43 7.13
C ILE A 95 5.52 9.83 7.13
N ALA A 96 4.30 9.98 6.61
CA ALA A 96 3.63 11.28 6.51
C ALA A 96 3.32 11.91 7.87
N ALA A 97 3.05 11.10 8.89
CA ALA A 97 2.82 11.59 10.25
C ALA A 97 4.11 11.96 10.99
N ARG A 98 5.26 11.34 10.65
CA ARG A 98 6.55 11.54 11.32
C ARG A 98 7.44 12.59 10.67
N ALA A 99 7.37 12.69 9.35
CA ALA A 99 8.18 13.59 8.53
C ALA A 99 7.30 14.41 7.55
N PRO A 100 6.33 15.19 8.08
CA PRO A 100 5.36 15.91 7.24
C PRO A 100 6.02 16.88 6.25
N GLU A 101 7.19 17.43 6.58
CA GLU A 101 7.97 18.32 5.71
C GLU A 101 8.52 17.63 4.46
N ARG A 102 8.64 16.28 4.48
CA ARG A 102 9.11 15.47 3.36
C ARG A 102 7.99 15.14 2.36
N ILE A 103 6.72 15.30 2.74
CA ILE A 103 5.56 14.82 1.97
C ILE A 103 4.78 16.01 1.40
N GLN A 104 4.86 16.22 0.09
CA GLN A 104 4.12 17.25 -0.64
C GLN A 104 2.68 16.85 -0.92
N GLY A 105 2.44 15.56 -1.14
CA GLY A 105 1.15 14.95 -1.32
C GLY A 105 1.21 13.48 -0.93
N LEU A 106 0.11 12.94 -0.45
CA LEU A 106 0.00 11.53 -0.04
C LEU A 106 -1.09 10.84 -0.85
N ILE A 107 -0.79 9.69 -1.44
CA ILE A 107 -1.74 8.87 -2.18
C ILE A 107 -1.84 7.51 -1.48
N LEU A 108 -3.02 7.18 -0.98
CA LEU A 108 -3.29 5.94 -0.24
C LEU A 108 -4.26 5.08 -1.03
N ILE A 109 -3.81 3.93 -1.51
CA ILE A 109 -4.62 3.01 -2.31
C ILE A 109 -4.99 1.78 -1.47
N SER A 110 -6.28 1.45 -1.38
CA SER A 110 -6.81 0.25 -0.69
C SER A 110 -6.23 0.11 0.73
N ALA A 111 -6.33 1.17 1.52
CA ALA A 111 -5.67 1.35 2.80
C ALA A 111 -6.63 1.34 3.99
N THR A 112 -6.11 0.95 5.16
CA THR A 112 -6.82 1.02 6.44
C THR A 112 -5.83 1.34 7.57
N PRO A 113 -6.17 2.17 8.56
CA PRO A 113 -5.29 2.46 9.68
C PRO A 113 -5.21 1.30 10.68
N LYS A 114 -6.22 0.44 10.70
CA LYS A 114 -6.30 -0.77 11.54
C LYS A 114 -6.86 -1.90 10.72
N PHE A 115 -6.08 -2.97 10.57
CA PHE A 115 -6.48 -4.09 9.73
C PHE A 115 -7.40 -5.07 10.47
N ALA A 116 -7.13 -5.35 11.74
CA ALA A 116 -7.95 -6.22 12.56
C ALA A 116 -9.21 -5.54 13.08
N ARG A 117 -10.35 -6.23 13.00
CA ARG A 117 -11.62 -5.79 13.57
C ARG A 117 -11.57 -5.69 15.09
N SER A 118 -12.26 -4.68 15.63
CA SER A 118 -12.56 -4.52 17.06
C SER A 118 -13.92 -3.83 17.22
N ASP A 119 -14.42 -3.75 18.45
CA ASP A 119 -15.73 -3.13 18.74
C ASP A 119 -15.79 -1.68 18.26
N ASP A 120 -14.68 -0.95 18.37
CA ASP A 120 -14.52 0.44 17.93
C ASP A 120 -14.02 0.58 16.49
N TRP A 121 -13.83 -0.55 15.77
CA TRP A 121 -13.42 -0.60 14.35
C TRP A 121 -14.10 -1.77 13.64
N PRO A 122 -15.38 -1.66 13.27
CA PRO A 122 -16.17 -2.77 12.71
C PRO A 122 -15.79 -3.14 11.27
N HIS A 123 -15.11 -2.25 10.55
CA HIS A 123 -14.71 -2.43 9.15
C HIS A 123 -13.47 -3.32 8.96
N GLY A 124 -12.75 -3.66 10.03
CA GLY A 124 -11.55 -4.47 9.95
C GLY A 124 -11.82 -5.94 9.59
N ALA A 125 -10.77 -6.64 9.16
CA ALA A 125 -10.80 -8.08 8.91
C ALA A 125 -11.01 -8.85 10.21
N ASN A 126 -11.63 -10.05 10.11
CA ASN A 126 -11.80 -10.92 11.27
C ASN A 126 -10.42 -11.36 11.80
N PRO A 127 -10.10 -11.12 13.08
CA PRO A 127 -8.82 -11.55 13.68
C PRO A 127 -8.53 -13.03 13.48
N ALA A 128 -9.53 -13.90 13.62
CA ALA A 128 -9.37 -15.34 13.42
C ALA A 128 -8.98 -15.72 11.97
N ALA A 129 -9.41 -14.92 10.97
CA ALA A 129 -8.99 -15.11 9.58
C ALA A 129 -7.53 -14.71 9.37
N LEU A 130 -7.05 -13.66 10.05
CA LEU A 130 -5.64 -13.25 10.04
C LEU A 130 -4.73 -14.31 10.69
N ASP A 131 -5.15 -14.86 11.82
CA ASP A 131 -4.45 -15.95 12.48
C ASP A 131 -4.41 -17.20 11.60
N ALA A 132 -5.50 -17.53 10.90
CA ALA A 132 -5.56 -18.63 9.96
C ALA A 132 -4.60 -18.40 8.77
N LEU A 133 -4.54 -17.18 8.22
CA LEU A 133 -3.60 -16.82 7.17
C LEU A 133 -2.15 -17.05 7.63
N GLY A 134 -1.80 -16.64 8.86
CA GLY A 134 -0.48 -16.86 9.44
C GLY A 134 -0.15 -18.36 9.65
N ARG A 135 -1.13 -19.21 9.97
CA ARG A 135 -0.94 -20.68 10.03
C ARG A 135 -0.72 -21.26 8.65
N HIS A 136 -1.59 -20.95 7.69
CA HIS A 136 -1.49 -21.44 6.31
C HIS A 136 -0.17 -21.03 5.64
N LEU A 137 0.36 -19.84 5.94
CA LEU A 137 1.68 -19.42 5.46
C LEU A 137 2.82 -20.34 5.93
N ARG A 138 2.72 -20.88 7.14
CA ARG A 138 3.70 -21.86 7.65
C ARG A 138 3.52 -23.25 7.04
N ASP A 139 2.28 -23.64 6.76
CA ASP A 139 1.94 -24.98 6.28
C ASP A 139 2.16 -25.11 4.77
N ASP A 140 1.70 -24.13 3.98
CA ASP A 140 1.83 -24.08 2.52
C ASP A 140 1.92 -22.63 2.03
N TYR A 141 3.13 -22.10 2.00
CA TYR A 141 3.44 -20.73 1.61
C TYR A 141 2.89 -20.36 0.22
N ARG A 142 3.23 -21.20 -0.80
CA ARG A 142 2.89 -20.87 -2.18
C ARG A 142 1.39 -20.84 -2.44
N ARG A 143 0.68 -21.82 -1.90
CA ARG A 143 -0.76 -21.86 -1.98
C ARG A 143 -1.37 -20.66 -1.29
N THR A 144 -0.93 -20.35 -0.09
CA THR A 144 -1.45 -19.23 0.71
C THR A 144 -1.27 -17.89 0.00
N VAL A 145 -0.10 -17.63 -0.59
CA VAL A 145 0.15 -16.41 -1.37
C VAL A 145 -0.75 -16.37 -2.61
N ASN A 146 -0.89 -17.47 -3.36
CA ASN A 146 -1.78 -17.53 -4.52
C ASN A 146 -3.27 -17.32 -4.16
N ASP A 147 -3.73 -17.90 -3.06
CA ASP A 147 -5.10 -17.71 -2.56
C ASP A 147 -5.33 -16.25 -2.14
N PHE A 148 -4.32 -15.61 -1.53
CA PHE A 148 -4.35 -14.19 -1.19
C PHE A 148 -4.39 -13.28 -2.44
N LEU A 149 -3.61 -13.56 -3.49
CA LEU A 149 -3.69 -12.82 -4.76
C LEU A 149 -5.07 -12.99 -5.41
N SER A 150 -5.63 -14.18 -5.36
CA SER A 150 -6.98 -14.47 -5.89
C SER A 150 -8.07 -13.70 -5.13
N LEU A 151 -7.91 -13.50 -3.81
CA LEU A 151 -8.83 -12.72 -2.98
C LEU A 151 -8.84 -11.24 -3.39
N GLN A 152 -7.70 -10.68 -3.78
CA GLN A 152 -7.55 -9.26 -4.16
C GLN A 152 -8.42 -8.87 -5.36
N VAL A 153 -8.66 -9.80 -6.28
CA VAL A 153 -9.37 -9.55 -7.53
C VAL A 153 -10.81 -10.08 -7.52
N ARG A 154 -11.22 -10.74 -6.46
CA ARG A 154 -12.49 -11.46 -6.39
C ARG A 154 -13.69 -10.54 -6.57
N GLY A 155 -14.44 -10.77 -7.67
CA GLY A 155 -15.65 -10.02 -8.01
C GLY A 155 -15.37 -8.72 -8.78
N SER A 156 -14.11 -8.37 -9.05
CA SER A 156 -13.78 -7.23 -9.92
C SER A 156 -14.00 -7.54 -11.40
N MET A 157 -14.13 -6.51 -12.21
CA MET A 157 -14.49 -6.63 -13.62
C MET A 157 -13.41 -7.33 -14.46
N GLN A 158 -12.13 -7.08 -14.18
CA GLN A 158 -10.97 -7.63 -14.90
C GLN A 158 -10.19 -8.63 -14.02
N ALA A 159 -10.90 -9.50 -13.27
CA ALA A 159 -10.31 -10.33 -12.24
C ALA A 159 -9.19 -11.26 -12.76
N GLU A 160 -9.38 -11.90 -13.91
CA GLU A 160 -8.39 -12.86 -14.46
C GLU A 160 -7.12 -12.16 -14.97
N GLU A 161 -7.26 -11.05 -15.66
CA GLU A 161 -6.14 -10.25 -16.16
C GLU A 161 -5.35 -9.63 -14.99
N THR A 162 -6.05 -8.98 -14.06
CA THR A 162 -5.45 -8.43 -12.85
C THR A 162 -4.70 -9.49 -12.04
N LEU A 163 -5.27 -10.70 -11.89
CA LEU A 163 -4.60 -11.81 -11.20
C LEU A 163 -3.33 -12.26 -11.93
N THR A 164 -3.36 -12.28 -13.25
CA THR A 164 -2.20 -12.62 -14.08
C THR A 164 -1.09 -11.60 -13.89
N ASN A 165 -1.42 -10.29 -13.89
CA ASN A 165 -0.45 -9.21 -13.67
C ASN A 165 0.15 -9.26 -12.26
N LEU A 166 -0.66 -9.51 -11.23
CA LEU A 166 -0.18 -9.71 -9.85
C LEU A 166 0.81 -10.89 -9.74
N ARG A 167 0.51 -12.02 -10.39
CA ARG A 167 1.39 -13.19 -10.42
C ARG A 167 2.70 -12.92 -11.16
N ASN A 168 2.64 -12.24 -12.29
CA ASN A 168 3.82 -11.84 -13.04
C ASN A 168 4.72 -10.91 -12.22
N ALA A 169 4.15 -9.93 -11.54
CA ALA A 169 4.88 -9.05 -10.64
C ALA A 169 5.54 -9.81 -9.48
N LEU A 170 4.82 -10.76 -8.84
CA LEU A 170 5.38 -11.61 -7.79
C LEU A 170 6.63 -12.36 -8.26
N LEU A 171 6.58 -12.94 -9.45
CA LEU A 171 7.67 -13.77 -9.99
C LEU A 171 8.83 -12.95 -10.55
N ALA A 172 8.63 -11.68 -10.90
CA ALA A 172 9.62 -10.85 -11.59
C ALA A 172 10.91 -10.59 -10.80
N GLN A 173 10.84 -10.62 -9.46
CA GLN A 173 12.00 -10.40 -8.59
C GLN A 173 12.21 -11.53 -7.56
N GLY A 174 11.46 -12.62 -7.70
CA GLY A 174 11.50 -13.74 -6.78
C GLY A 174 10.49 -13.63 -5.64
N GLU A 175 10.27 -14.77 -4.98
CA GLU A 175 9.33 -14.88 -3.87
C GLU A 175 9.95 -14.30 -2.58
N CYS A 176 9.14 -13.56 -1.81
CA CYS A 176 9.52 -13.11 -0.48
C CYS A 176 9.68 -14.32 0.46
N GLN A 177 10.59 -14.23 1.44
CA GLN A 177 10.78 -15.30 2.43
C GLN A 177 9.54 -15.47 3.31
N PRO A 178 9.13 -16.71 3.62
CA PRO A 178 7.97 -16.95 4.49
C PRO A 178 8.06 -16.25 5.86
N ALA A 179 9.26 -16.16 6.43
CA ALA A 179 9.50 -15.49 7.69
C ALA A 179 9.20 -13.99 7.61
N THR A 180 9.62 -13.32 6.53
CA THR A 180 9.33 -11.90 6.27
C THR A 180 7.85 -11.64 6.16
N LEU A 181 7.11 -12.50 5.42
CA LEU A 181 5.66 -12.37 5.29
C LEU A 181 4.94 -12.57 6.63
N LEU A 182 5.41 -13.49 7.48
CA LEU A 182 4.85 -13.69 8.82
C LEU A 182 5.07 -12.46 9.72
N ARG A 183 6.26 -11.85 9.68
CA ARG A 183 6.60 -10.66 10.48
C ARG A 183 5.78 -9.44 10.07
N SER A 184 5.69 -9.19 8.76
CA SER A 184 4.87 -8.10 8.22
C SER A 184 3.36 -8.34 8.40
N LEU A 185 2.88 -9.59 8.36
CA LEU A 185 1.49 -9.93 8.69
C LEU A 185 1.16 -9.66 10.17
N ARG A 186 2.09 -9.94 11.08
CA ARG A 186 1.94 -9.61 12.50
C ARG A 186 1.83 -8.09 12.72
N LEU A 187 2.68 -7.31 12.05
CA LEU A 187 2.54 -5.85 12.02
C LEU A 187 1.12 -5.44 11.60
N LEU A 188 0.63 -5.97 10.47
CA LEU A 188 -0.73 -5.68 9.99
C LEU A 188 -1.81 -6.01 11.02
N HIS A 189 -1.64 -7.10 11.75
CA HIS A 189 -2.61 -7.55 12.77
C HIS A 189 -2.61 -6.65 14.01
N GLN A 190 -1.44 -6.20 14.46
CA GLN A 190 -1.27 -5.53 15.75
C GLN A 190 -1.44 -4.02 15.68
N ILE A 191 -1.08 -3.40 14.54
CA ILE A 191 -0.97 -1.95 14.47
C ILE A 191 -2.33 -1.25 14.36
N ASP A 192 -2.49 -0.19 15.16
CA ASP A 192 -3.57 0.78 15.07
C ASP A 192 -3.00 2.18 14.87
N GLN A 193 -3.12 2.70 13.64
CA GLN A 193 -2.60 4.02 13.25
C GLN A 193 -3.66 5.13 13.31
N ARG A 194 -4.89 4.85 13.79
CA ARG A 194 -5.94 5.87 13.90
C ARG A 194 -5.47 7.12 14.67
N PRO A 195 -4.69 7.01 15.76
CA PRO A 195 -4.17 8.20 16.45
C PRO A 195 -3.13 9.00 15.65
N ARG A 196 -2.56 8.42 14.57
CA ARG A 196 -1.59 9.06 13.69
C ARG A 196 -2.22 9.89 12.58
N LEU A 197 -3.44 9.52 12.14
CA LEU A 197 -4.10 10.12 10.98
C LEU A 197 -4.29 11.65 11.11
N PRO A 198 -4.68 12.20 12.29
CA PRO A 198 -4.79 13.65 12.46
C PRO A 198 -3.45 14.41 12.34
N LEU A 199 -2.30 13.71 12.40
CA LEU A 199 -0.98 14.31 12.27
C LEU A 199 -0.52 14.45 10.80
N ILE A 200 -1.23 13.82 9.87
CA ILE A 200 -0.96 13.91 8.44
C ILE A 200 -1.37 15.28 7.94
N GLN A 201 -0.39 16.11 7.58
CA GLN A 201 -0.61 17.50 7.16
C GLN A 201 -0.73 17.63 5.62
N ALA A 202 -0.10 16.70 4.89
CA ALA A 202 -0.09 16.72 3.43
C ALA A 202 -1.50 16.58 2.86
N PRO A 203 -1.84 17.28 1.77
CA PRO A 203 -3.00 16.94 0.94
C PRO A 203 -2.97 15.45 0.64
N THR A 204 -4.13 14.78 0.77
CA THR A 204 -4.19 13.32 0.68
C THR A 204 -5.28 12.87 -0.30
N LEU A 205 -4.91 12.04 -1.28
CA LEU A 205 -5.84 11.31 -2.14
C LEU A 205 -5.97 9.88 -1.62
N VAL A 206 -7.20 9.45 -1.36
CA VAL A 206 -7.51 8.09 -0.90
C VAL A 206 -8.35 7.38 -1.96
N ILE A 207 -7.84 6.28 -2.51
CA ILE A 207 -8.51 5.49 -3.56
C ILE A 207 -8.88 4.11 -3.00
N ALA A 208 -10.13 3.71 -3.19
CA ALA A 208 -10.65 2.40 -2.81
C ALA A 208 -11.32 1.69 -3.99
N GLY A 209 -11.24 0.37 -4.02
CA GLY A 209 -12.07 -0.45 -4.91
C GLY A 209 -13.37 -0.86 -4.21
N GLN A 210 -14.51 -0.70 -4.88
CA GLN A 210 -15.85 -1.04 -4.35
C GLN A 210 -15.97 -2.51 -3.91
N TYR A 211 -15.28 -3.41 -4.60
CA TYR A 211 -15.30 -4.85 -4.34
C TYR A 211 -14.05 -5.37 -3.64
N ASP A 212 -13.28 -4.47 -3.02
CA ASP A 212 -12.10 -4.88 -2.24
C ASP A 212 -12.52 -5.85 -1.12
N ARG A 213 -11.95 -7.06 -1.15
CA ARG A 213 -12.19 -8.15 -0.19
C ARG A 213 -11.05 -8.31 0.82
N VAL A 214 -9.99 -7.54 0.67
CA VAL A 214 -8.84 -7.51 1.60
C VAL A 214 -9.02 -6.36 2.58
N VAL A 215 -9.27 -5.16 2.07
CA VAL A 215 -9.58 -3.96 2.87
C VAL A 215 -10.98 -3.48 2.50
N HIS A 216 -11.93 -3.64 3.40
CA HIS A 216 -13.31 -3.21 3.14
C HIS A 216 -13.36 -1.71 2.80
N PRO A 217 -14.03 -1.28 1.69
CA PRO A 217 -14.03 0.13 1.27
C PRO A 217 -14.54 1.08 2.36
N GLY A 218 -15.46 0.64 3.21
CA GLY A 218 -15.88 1.39 4.39
C GLY A 218 -14.77 1.67 5.40
N ALA A 219 -13.74 0.80 5.51
CA ALA A 219 -12.55 1.08 6.32
C ALA A 219 -11.71 2.20 5.70
N THR A 220 -11.53 2.16 4.39
CA THR A 220 -10.78 3.18 3.64
C THR A 220 -11.50 4.53 3.68
N GLN A 221 -12.83 4.53 3.56
CA GLN A 221 -13.65 5.74 3.67
C GLN A 221 -13.60 6.34 5.09
N ALA A 222 -13.75 5.50 6.13
CA ALA A 222 -13.63 5.94 7.51
C ALA A 222 -12.22 6.49 7.83
N MET A 223 -11.17 5.88 7.28
CA MET A 223 -9.80 6.38 7.36
C MET A 223 -9.67 7.76 6.73
N ALA A 224 -10.18 7.95 5.52
CA ALA A 224 -10.12 9.25 4.82
C ALA A 224 -10.78 10.37 5.65
N ALA A 225 -11.90 10.09 6.31
CA ALA A 225 -12.59 11.04 7.17
C ALA A 225 -11.80 11.46 8.44
N MET A 226 -10.74 10.71 8.79
CA MET A 226 -9.88 11.00 9.95
C MET A 226 -8.61 11.80 9.54
N ILE A 227 -8.33 11.95 8.26
CA ILE A 227 -7.19 12.73 7.73
C ILE A 227 -7.69 14.14 7.38
N PRO A 228 -7.11 15.23 7.93
CA PRO A 228 -7.66 16.60 7.80
C PRO A 228 -7.87 17.08 6.36
N ASN A 229 -6.96 16.75 5.44
CA ASN A 229 -6.95 17.22 4.04
C ASN A 229 -7.10 16.09 3.04
N ALA A 230 -7.98 15.11 3.32
CA ALA A 230 -8.17 13.97 2.45
C ALA A 230 -9.36 14.09 1.51
N ARG A 231 -9.15 13.69 0.25
CA ARG A 231 -10.19 13.42 -0.74
C ARG A 231 -10.32 11.91 -0.91
N TYR A 232 -11.54 11.39 -0.82
CA TYR A 232 -11.85 9.97 -1.01
C TYR A 232 -12.49 9.71 -2.37
N GLN A 233 -12.00 8.70 -3.07
CA GLN A 233 -12.56 8.23 -4.34
C GLN A 233 -12.74 6.70 -4.29
N GLU A 234 -13.96 6.23 -4.57
CA GLU A 234 -14.27 4.82 -4.73
C GLU A 234 -14.46 4.48 -6.21
N LEU A 235 -13.73 3.48 -6.70
CA LEU A 235 -13.84 2.99 -8.07
C LEU A 235 -14.84 1.83 -8.15
N PRO A 236 -15.87 1.92 -9.02
CA PRO A 236 -16.91 0.90 -9.11
C PRO A 236 -16.36 -0.39 -9.71
N ARG A 237 -16.86 -1.54 -9.27
CA ARG A 237 -16.49 -2.88 -9.75
C ARG A 237 -14.99 -3.19 -9.72
N CYS A 238 -14.26 -2.53 -8.87
CA CYS A 238 -12.83 -2.61 -8.68
C CYS A 238 -12.49 -3.40 -7.40
N GLY A 239 -11.45 -4.22 -7.45
CA GLY A 239 -10.93 -4.98 -6.30
C GLY A 239 -9.84 -4.22 -5.52
N HIS A 240 -8.90 -4.97 -4.93
CA HIS A 240 -7.84 -4.45 -4.05
C HIS A 240 -6.69 -3.74 -4.79
N ALA A 241 -6.54 -3.96 -6.10
CA ALA A 241 -5.46 -3.40 -6.93
C ALA A 241 -6.02 -2.52 -8.07
N PRO A 242 -6.63 -1.35 -7.76
CA PRO A 242 -7.24 -0.48 -8.76
C PRO A 242 -6.25 0.03 -9.82
N PHE A 243 -5.00 0.24 -9.46
CA PHE A 243 -3.95 0.71 -10.37
C PHE A 243 -3.51 -0.34 -11.42
N ILE A 244 -4.06 -1.57 -11.37
CA ILE A 244 -3.95 -2.59 -12.42
C ILE A 244 -5.28 -2.68 -13.19
N SER A 245 -6.39 -2.89 -12.49
CA SER A 245 -7.70 -3.13 -13.13
C SER A 245 -8.37 -1.87 -13.70
N HIS A 246 -7.97 -0.69 -13.23
CA HIS A 246 -8.54 0.62 -13.58
C HIS A 246 -7.41 1.63 -13.73
N VAL A 247 -6.34 1.23 -14.47
CA VAL A 247 -5.09 1.99 -14.54
C VAL A 247 -5.33 3.41 -15.06
N HIS A 248 -6.16 3.60 -16.09
CA HIS A 248 -6.43 4.91 -16.68
C HIS A 248 -7.13 5.85 -15.69
N GLU A 249 -8.17 5.36 -14.99
CA GLU A 249 -8.88 6.15 -13.97
C GLU A 249 -7.97 6.52 -12.80
N VAL A 250 -7.08 5.60 -12.39
CA VAL A 250 -6.10 5.88 -11.33
C VAL A 250 -5.07 6.91 -11.79
N VAL A 251 -4.61 6.83 -13.03
CA VAL A 251 -3.69 7.83 -13.62
C VAL A 251 -4.34 9.21 -13.65
N GLU A 252 -5.57 9.32 -14.13
CA GLU A 252 -6.32 10.58 -14.15
C GLU A 252 -6.43 11.18 -12.73
N LEU A 253 -6.81 10.38 -11.73
CA LEU A 253 -6.90 10.81 -10.34
C LEU A 253 -5.56 11.30 -9.77
N ILE A 254 -4.46 10.60 -10.09
CA ILE A 254 -3.10 10.98 -9.67
C ILE A 254 -2.69 12.31 -10.32
N GLN A 255 -2.95 12.48 -11.62
CA GLN A 255 -2.59 13.69 -12.36
C GLN A 255 -3.40 14.91 -11.89
N GLU A 256 -4.71 14.76 -11.71
CA GLU A 256 -5.57 15.81 -11.16
C GLU A 256 -5.09 16.23 -9.77
N PHE A 257 -4.85 15.24 -8.89
CA PHE A 257 -4.35 15.49 -7.54
C PHE A 257 -3.00 16.23 -7.56
N ALA A 258 -2.06 15.77 -8.38
CA ALA A 258 -0.74 16.39 -8.47
C ALA A 258 -0.79 17.83 -9.06
N ALA A 259 -1.73 18.12 -9.96
CA ALA A 259 -1.93 19.46 -10.48
C ALA A 259 -2.45 20.47 -9.44
N GLU A 260 -3.14 19.99 -8.39
CA GLU A 260 -3.64 20.80 -7.28
C GLU A 260 -2.57 21.11 -6.21
N LEU A 261 -1.44 20.37 -6.22
CA LEU A 261 -0.38 20.56 -5.24
C LEU A 261 0.43 21.84 -5.52
N ALA A 262 0.70 22.60 -4.46
CA ALA A 262 1.62 23.74 -4.55
C ALA A 262 3.08 23.24 -4.58
N TRP A 263 3.79 23.56 -5.64
CA TRP A 263 5.19 23.19 -5.86
C TRP A 263 6.17 24.28 -5.44
#